data_cf86b440d59c4b83f1c4e88738154c06
#
_entry.id   cf86b440d59c4b83f1c4e88738154c06
#
_cell.length_a   1.000
_cell.length_b   1.000
_cell.length_c   1.000
_cell.angle_alpha   90.00
_cell.angle_beta   90.00
_cell.angle_gamma   90.00
#
_symmetry.space_group_name_H-M   'P 1'
#
loop_
_entity.id
_entity.type
_entity.pdbx_description
1 polymer ?
#
loop_
_entity_poly.entity_id
_entity_poly.type
_entity_poly.pdbx_seq_one_letter_code
_entity_poly.pdbx_strand_id
1 'polypeptide(L)'
;VWRLSILVFLLWIWSCATPPRAVNPYFEMLPEHLLIAERELFSLALQQQKNNKLKSSIGLWKRFLANNPRSFRGYNNLGMVYYTNDQLSLALSAFETGLDLEPFDHKIKENLKRTLRFQITLLRENKDYDAAIQLLERISKLSKESERKKVALQIQTMVNNIFEQVKRSNSLEDYEVFLARYPNSPGHSDEARRRIERIKFQKSLLGEKFP
;
A
#
# COMPACT_ATOMS: atom_id res chain seq x y z
N VAL A 1 -0.18 39.48 -71.60
CA VAL A 1 0.79 39.33 -70.50
C VAL A 1 0.08 38.52 -69.38
N TRP A 2 0.28 37.19 -69.36
CA TRP A 2 -0.30 36.31 -68.38
C TRP A 2 0.71 36.11 -67.25
N ARG A 3 0.31 36.44 -65.99
CA ARG A 3 1.09 36.16 -64.83
C ARG A 3 0.64 34.78 -64.27
N LEU A 4 1.50 33.78 -64.40
CA LEU A 4 1.36 32.51 -63.67
C LEU A 4 1.71 32.71 -62.19
N SER A 5 0.72 32.62 -61.37
CA SER A 5 0.93 32.52 -59.89
C SER A 5 1.19 31.10 -59.54
N ILE A 6 2.44 30.78 -59.16
CA ILE A 6 2.84 29.47 -58.63
C ILE A 6 2.42 29.46 -57.18
N LEU A 7 1.34 28.74 -56.87
CA LEU A 7 0.95 28.38 -55.49
C LEU A 7 1.85 27.23 -54.99
N VAL A 8 2.84 27.58 -54.19
CA VAL A 8 3.65 26.61 -53.45
C VAL A 8 2.83 26.08 -52.30
N PHE A 9 2.27 24.87 -52.46
CA PHE A 9 1.67 24.11 -51.37
C PHE A 9 2.80 23.59 -50.47
N LEU A 10 3.08 24.27 -49.36
CA LEU A 10 3.88 23.74 -48.27
C LEU A 10 3.07 22.66 -47.58
N LEU A 11 3.29 21.42 -47.98
CA LEU A 11 2.87 20.24 -47.21
C LEU A 11 3.62 20.21 -45.88
N TRP A 12 2.97 20.73 -44.84
CA TRP A 12 3.37 20.49 -43.49
C TRP A 12 3.17 18.99 -43.20
N ILE A 13 4.24 18.21 -43.32
CA ILE A 13 4.29 16.85 -42.80
C ILE A 13 4.30 16.99 -41.29
N TRP A 14 3.12 16.98 -40.68
CA TRP A 14 3.01 16.70 -39.24
C TRP A 14 3.53 15.27 -39.02
N SER A 15 4.82 15.17 -38.69
CA SER A 15 5.36 14.00 -38.11
C SER A 15 4.57 13.78 -36.81
N CYS A 16 3.65 12.84 -36.82
CA CYS A 16 3.04 12.30 -35.59
C CYS A 16 4.15 11.60 -34.80
N ALA A 17 5.01 12.38 -34.15
CA ALA A 17 5.84 11.87 -33.08
C ALA A 17 4.88 11.38 -32.00
N THR A 18 4.67 10.06 -31.93
CA THR A 18 3.96 9.47 -30.81
C THR A 18 4.64 9.98 -29.55
N PRO A 19 3.91 10.60 -28.63
CA PRO A 19 4.52 11.07 -27.39
C PRO A 19 5.26 9.91 -26.74
N PRO A 20 6.44 10.12 -26.15
CA PRO A 20 7.17 9.06 -25.50
C PRO A 20 6.24 8.39 -24.50
N ARG A 21 6.04 7.08 -24.69
CA ARG A 21 5.12 6.29 -23.88
C ARG A 21 5.50 6.54 -22.42
N ALA A 22 4.60 7.10 -21.63
CA ALA A 22 4.87 7.48 -20.25
C ALA A 22 5.46 6.27 -19.52
N VAL A 23 6.71 6.40 -19.07
CA VAL A 23 7.37 5.38 -18.29
C VAL A 23 6.58 5.24 -17.00
N ASN A 24 6.09 4.03 -16.69
CA ASN A 24 5.36 3.82 -15.46
C ASN A 24 6.28 4.19 -14.27
N PRO A 25 5.93 5.21 -13.48
CA PRO A 25 6.82 5.74 -12.44
C PRO A 25 7.10 4.75 -11.30
N TYR A 26 6.33 3.67 -11.24
CA TYR A 26 6.43 2.64 -10.19
C TYR A 26 7.42 1.52 -10.51
N PHE A 27 7.85 1.40 -11.79
CA PHE A 27 8.83 0.38 -12.18
C PHE A 27 10.25 0.92 -12.13
N GLU A 28 11.17 0.06 -11.68
CA GLU A 28 12.58 0.36 -11.76
C GLU A 28 13.13 0.11 -13.16
N MET A 29 14.02 1.01 -13.57
CA MET A 29 14.73 0.89 -14.84
C MET A 29 15.89 -0.11 -14.76
N LEU A 30 16.34 -0.55 -15.90
CA LEU A 30 17.47 -1.47 -16.05
C LEU A 30 18.74 -0.87 -15.40
N PRO A 31 19.42 -1.60 -14.49
CA PRO A 31 20.72 -1.21 -13.96
C PRO A 31 21.81 -1.26 -15.05
N GLU A 32 22.73 -0.31 -15.02
CA GLU A 32 23.79 -0.19 -16.05
C GLU A 32 24.89 -1.27 -15.96
N HIS A 33 25.12 -1.81 -14.78
CA HIS A 33 26.25 -2.71 -14.45
C HIS A 33 25.96 -4.21 -14.60
N LEU A 34 24.80 -4.59 -15.13
CA LEU A 34 24.44 -6.00 -15.34
C LEU A 34 25.19 -6.63 -16.50
N LEU A 35 25.45 -7.93 -16.40
CA LEU A 35 25.93 -8.75 -17.51
C LEU A 35 24.87 -8.77 -18.65
N ILE A 36 25.32 -9.04 -19.87
CA ILE A 36 24.44 -9.02 -21.06
C ILE A 36 23.22 -9.94 -20.87
N ALA A 37 23.43 -11.19 -20.46
CA ALA A 37 22.35 -12.15 -20.23
C ALA A 37 21.36 -11.71 -19.14
N GLU A 38 21.83 -11.02 -18.11
CA GLU A 38 21.00 -10.49 -17.04
C GLU A 38 20.19 -9.26 -17.49
N ARG A 39 20.78 -8.41 -18.35
CA ARG A 39 20.06 -7.30 -19.01
C ARG A 39 18.94 -7.80 -19.91
N GLU A 40 19.19 -8.84 -20.68
CA GLU A 40 18.18 -9.46 -21.54
C GLU A 40 17.03 -10.03 -20.70
N LEU A 41 17.35 -10.77 -19.62
CA LEU A 41 16.36 -11.35 -18.72
C LEU A 41 15.51 -10.28 -18.02
N PHE A 42 16.16 -9.21 -17.51
CA PHE A 42 15.48 -8.05 -16.91
C PHE A 42 14.55 -7.37 -17.93
N SER A 43 15.07 -7.11 -19.12
CA SER A 43 14.32 -6.45 -20.21
C SER A 43 13.12 -7.28 -20.65
N LEU A 44 13.31 -8.61 -20.78
CA LEU A 44 12.24 -9.54 -21.13
C LEU A 44 11.16 -9.59 -20.05
N ALA A 45 11.55 -9.64 -18.78
CA ALA A 45 10.62 -9.60 -17.65
C ALA A 45 9.76 -8.31 -17.65
N LEU A 46 10.39 -7.15 -17.87
CA LEU A 46 9.68 -5.87 -18.03
C LEU A 46 8.74 -5.88 -19.24
N GLN A 47 9.17 -6.45 -20.37
CA GLN A 47 8.36 -6.52 -21.57
C GLN A 47 7.11 -7.38 -21.34
N GLN A 48 7.26 -8.55 -20.71
CA GLN A 48 6.12 -9.41 -20.37
C GLN A 48 5.15 -8.68 -19.42
N GLN A 49 5.68 -7.94 -18.46
CA GLN A 49 4.90 -7.13 -17.54
C GLN A 49 4.09 -6.04 -18.27
N LYS A 50 4.74 -5.28 -19.17
CA LYS A 50 4.08 -4.26 -20.02
C LYS A 50 2.99 -4.83 -20.92
N ASN A 51 3.16 -6.07 -21.35
CA ASN A 51 2.21 -6.80 -22.18
C ASN A 51 1.12 -7.52 -21.36
N ASN A 52 1.05 -7.27 -20.06
CA ASN A 52 0.11 -7.90 -19.11
C ASN A 52 0.20 -9.44 -19.05
N LYS A 53 1.35 -10.01 -19.44
CA LYS A 53 1.62 -11.45 -19.32
C LYS A 53 2.19 -11.75 -17.94
N LEU A 54 1.37 -11.55 -16.90
CA LEU A 54 1.81 -11.50 -15.50
C LEU A 54 2.48 -12.79 -15.03
N LYS A 55 1.93 -13.98 -15.35
CA LYS A 55 2.53 -15.28 -14.98
C LYS A 55 3.93 -15.45 -15.56
N SER A 56 4.11 -15.11 -16.84
CA SER A 56 5.41 -15.16 -17.51
C SER A 56 6.40 -14.19 -16.87
N SER A 57 5.96 -12.97 -16.61
CA SER A 57 6.78 -11.94 -15.96
C SER A 57 7.23 -12.36 -14.56
N ILE A 58 6.35 -12.94 -13.73
CA ILE A 58 6.70 -13.48 -12.41
C ILE A 58 7.82 -14.51 -12.52
N GLY A 59 7.69 -15.46 -13.44
CA GLY A 59 8.70 -16.50 -13.66
C GLY A 59 10.07 -15.91 -14.06
N LEU A 60 10.07 -14.92 -14.95
CA LEU A 60 11.28 -14.24 -15.39
C LEU A 60 11.93 -13.41 -14.26
N TRP A 61 11.13 -12.66 -13.46
CA TRP A 61 11.64 -11.95 -12.31
C TRP A 61 12.23 -12.86 -11.25
N LYS A 62 11.59 -13.99 -10.94
CA LYS A 62 12.15 -14.99 -10.03
C LYS A 62 13.48 -15.55 -10.54
N ARG A 63 13.57 -15.86 -11.84
CA ARG A 63 14.81 -16.32 -12.46
C ARG A 63 15.90 -15.24 -12.42
N PHE A 64 15.55 -13.99 -12.69
CA PHE A 64 16.49 -12.87 -12.57
C PHE A 64 17.02 -12.72 -11.14
N LEU A 65 16.14 -12.77 -10.14
CA LEU A 65 16.50 -12.65 -8.74
C LEU A 65 17.28 -13.84 -8.19
N ALA A 66 17.13 -15.04 -8.77
CA ALA A 66 17.96 -16.18 -8.42
C ALA A 66 19.44 -15.92 -8.73
N ASN A 67 19.72 -15.20 -9.83
CA ASN A 67 21.09 -14.80 -10.19
C ASN A 67 21.51 -13.48 -9.55
N ASN A 68 20.56 -12.64 -9.17
CA ASN A 68 20.79 -11.29 -8.63
C ASN A 68 20.02 -11.09 -7.32
N PRO A 69 20.33 -11.83 -6.25
CA PRO A 69 19.52 -11.83 -5.01
C PRO A 69 19.60 -10.51 -4.24
N ARG A 70 20.50 -9.60 -4.59
CA ARG A 70 20.61 -8.26 -3.99
C ARG A 70 20.04 -7.15 -4.87
N SER A 71 19.30 -7.49 -5.91
CA SER A 71 18.70 -6.49 -6.81
C SER A 71 17.40 -5.93 -6.24
N PHE A 72 17.47 -4.83 -5.49
CA PHE A 72 16.26 -4.15 -5.00
C PHE A 72 15.30 -3.75 -6.14
N ARG A 73 15.85 -3.40 -7.32
CA ARG A 73 15.05 -3.10 -8.52
C ARG A 73 14.26 -4.30 -9.01
N GLY A 74 14.89 -5.49 -8.99
CA GLY A 74 14.22 -6.75 -9.32
C GLY A 74 13.08 -7.05 -8.37
N TYR A 75 13.29 -6.88 -7.06
CA TYR A 75 12.25 -7.05 -6.05
C TYR A 75 11.12 -6.03 -6.18
N ASN A 76 11.44 -4.77 -6.44
CA ASN A 76 10.42 -3.76 -6.71
C ASN A 76 9.53 -4.16 -7.89
N ASN A 77 10.13 -4.58 -8.99
CA ASN A 77 9.39 -4.95 -10.19
C ASN A 77 8.59 -6.24 -10.00
N LEU A 78 9.14 -7.24 -9.31
CA LEU A 78 8.40 -8.46 -8.92
C LEU A 78 7.20 -8.11 -8.03
N GLY A 79 7.40 -7.24 -7.03
CA GLY A 79 6.32 -6.76 -6.17
C GLY A 79 5.21 -6.07 -6.96
N MET A 80 5.57 -5.27 -7.96
CA MET A 80 4.61 -4.63 -8.86
C MET A 80 3.81 -5.63 -9.70
N VAL A 81 4.45 -6.72 -10.18
CA VAL A 81 3.73 -7.76 -10.91
C VAL A 81 2.78 -8.51 -9.99
N TYR A 82 3.21 -8.85 -8.77
CA TYR A 82 2.35 -9.47 -7.77
C TYR A 82 1.15 -8.57 -7.40
N TYR A 83 1.39 -7.27 -7.19
CA TYR A 83 0.33 -6.31 -6.94
C TYR A 83 -0.70 -6.26 -8.07
N THR A 84 -0.25 -6.23 -9.33
CA THR A 84 -1.12 -6.23 -10.51
C THR A 84 -1.88 -7.56 -10.68
N ASN A 85 -1.36 -8.65 -10.14
CA ASN A 85 -1.96 -9.99 -10.15
C ASN A 85 -2.74 -10.31 -8.88
N ASP A 86 -3.14 -9.30 -8.10
CA ASP A 86 -3.90 -9.40 -6.84
C ASP A 86 -3.26 -10.29 -5.75
N GLN A 87 -1.96 -10.57 -5.87
CA GLN A 87 -1.18 -11.36 -4.92
C GLN A 87 -0.54 -10.46 -3.86
N LEU A 88 -1.40 -9.78 -3.08
CA LEU A 88 -0.96 -8.70 -2.17
C LEU A 88 0.10 -9.11 -1.16
N SER A 89 -0.01 -10.29 -0.55
CA SER A 89 0.98 -10.76 0.43
C SER A 89 2.35 -10.96 -0.19
N LEU A 90 2.40 -11.50 -1.42
CA LEU A 90 3.66 -11.66 -2.16
C LEU A 90 4.22 -10.31 -2.61
N ALA A 91 3.34 -9.36 -2.97
CA ALA A 91 3.75 -8.01 -3.31
C ALA A 91 4.41 -7.32 -2.10
N LEU A 92 3.79 -7.38 -0.91
CA LEU A 92 4.35 -6.83 0.31
C LEU A 92 5.72 -7.43 0.62
N SER A 93 5.84 -8.76 0.62
CA SER A 93 7.12 -9.44 0.87
C SER A 93 8.21 -9.03 -0.11
N ALA A 94 7.89 -8.90 -1.40
CA ALA A 94 8.87 -8.47 -2.39
C ALA A 94 9.30 -7.01 -2.17
N PHE A 95 8.36 -6.09 -1.88
CA PHE A 95 8.71 -4.70 -1.58
C PHE A 95 9.51 -4.57 -0.28
N GLU A 96 9.19 -5.35 0.75
CA GLU A 96 9.94 -5.38 2.01
C GLU A 96 11.37 -5.84 1.79
N THR A 97 11.57 -6.95 1.07
CA THR A 97 12.91 -7.41 0.71
C THR A 97 13.68 -6.36 -0.10
N GLY A 98 13.02 -5.71 -1.04
CA GLY A 98 13.65 -4.61 -1.80
C GLY A 98 14.01 -3.42 -0.93
N LEU A 99 13.18 -3.07 0.04
CA LEU A 99 13.41 -1.97 0.96
C LEU A 99 14.52 -2.28 1.98
N ASP A 100 14.65 -3.54 2.42
CA ASP A 100 15.76 -3.98 3.27
C ASP A 100 17.12 -3.86 2.55
N LEU A 101 17.13 -4.07 1.23
CA LEU A 101 18.32 -3.92 0.40
C LEU A 101 18.65 -2.45 0.11
N GLU A 102 17.64 -1.59 -0.06
CA GLU A 102 17.78 -0.16 -0.32
C GLU A 102 16.78 0.65 0.53
N PRO A 103 17.10 0.91 1.81
CA PRO A 103 16.16 1.50 2.77
C PRO A 103 15.68 2.91 2.43
N PHE A 104 16.39 3.62 1.55
CA PHE A 104 16.05 4.99 1.17
C PHE A 104 15.36 5.09 -0.19
N ASP A 105 15.15 3.97 -0.89
CA ASP A 105 14.50 3.99 -2.18
C ASP A 105 13.04 4.50 -2.07
N HIS A 106 12.78 5.62 -2.74
CA HIS A 106 11.48 6.27 -2.68
C HIS A 106 10.39 5.47 -3.41
N LYS A 107 10.71 4.82 -4.54
CA LYS A 107 9.73 4.07 -5.31
C LYS A 107 9.23 2.84 -4.56
N ILE A 108 10.14 2.09 -3.96
CA ILE A 108 9.78 0.92 -3.15
C ILE A 108 8.91 1.35 -1.97
N LYS A 109 9.27 2.43 -1.26
CA LYS A 109 8.45 2.98 -0.17
C LYS A 109 7.04 3.34 -0.64
N GLU A 110 6.91 4.03 -1.76
CA GLU A 110 5.60 4.41 -2.29
C GLU A 110 4.79 3.20 -2.76
N ASN A 111 5.43 2.21 -3.41
CA ASN A 111 4.78 0.98 -3.81
C ASN A 111 4.30 0.16 -2.62
N LEU A 112 5.12 0.04 -1.58
CA LEU A 112 4.76 -0.62 -0.32
C LEU A 112 3.57 0.09 0.35
N LYS A 113 3.63 1.41 0.52
CA LYS A 113 2.53 2.19 1.09
C LYS A 113 1.24 2.04 0.29
N ARG A 114 1.32 2.03 -1.04
CA ARG A 114 0.16 1.84 -1.91
C ARG A 114 -0.47 0.47 -1.72
N THR A 115 0.35 -0.58 -1.63
CA THR A 115 -0.12 -1.95 -1.39
C THR A 115 -0.78 -2.07 -0.02
N LEU A 116 -0.17 -1.49 1.02
CA LEU A 116 -0.75 -1.43 2.36
C LEU A 116 -2.09 -0.68 2.37
N ARG A 117 -2.21 0.46 1.67
CA ARG A 117 -3.48 1.21 1.56
C ARG A 117 -4.58 0.39 0.90
N PHE A 118 -4.25 -0.38 -0.13
CA PHE A 118 -5.23 -1.26 -0.76
C PHE A 118 -5.72 -2.34 0.22
N GLN A 119 -4.81 -2.96 0.96
CA GLN A 119 -5.16 -3.94 1.99
C GLN A 119 -6.02 -3.32 3.12
N ILE A 120 -5.69 -2.09 3.55
CA ILE A 120 -6.50 -1.33 4.52
C ILE A 120 -7.93 -1.13 4.01
N THR A 121 -8.12 -0.86 2.72
CA THR A 121 -9.47 -0.71 2.15
C THR A 121 -10.28 -1.99 2.32
N LEU A 122 -9.71 -3.15 2.00
CA LEU A 122 -10.37 -4.46 2.18
C LEU A 122 -10.70 -4.75 3.65
N LEU A 123 -9.77 -4.46 4.57
CA LEU A 123 -10.01 -4.64 6.00
C LEU A 123 -11.13 -3.74 6.53
N ARG A 124 -11.19 -2.49 6.05
CA ARG A 124 -12.28 -1.57 6.41
C ARG A 124 -13.65 -2.03 5.93
N GLU A 125 -13.73 -2.56 4.72
CA GLU A 125 -14.96 -3.15 4.17
C GLU A 125 -15.43 -4.31 5.03
N ASN A 126 -14.50 -5.12 5.54
CA ASN A 126 -14.78 -6.22 6.47
C ASN A 126 -14.94 -5.75 7.93
N LYS A 127 -14.85 -4.44 8.22
CA LYS A 127 -14.90 -3.85 9.57
C LYS A 127 -13.79 -4.35 10.52
N ASP A 128 -12.71 -4.91 9.98
CA ASP A 128 -11.51 -5.28 10.74
C ASP A 128 -10.63 -4.03 10.92
N TYR A 129 -11.09 -3.12 11.78
CA TYR A 129 -10.43 -1.85 12.02
C TYR A 129 -9.10 -2.02 12.75
N ASP A 130 -8.96 -3.03 13.60
CA ASP A 130 -7.74 -3.30 14.34
C ASP A 130 -6.58 -3.68 13.41
N ALA A 131 -6.81 -4.60 12.49
CA ALA A 131 -5.81 -4.96 11.49
C ALA A 131 -5.51 -3.75 10.56
N ALA A 132 -6.51 -2.98 10.20
CA ALA A 132 -6.33 -1.77 9.39
C ALA A 132 -5.47 -0.72 10.11
N ILE A 133 -5.63 -0.52 11.42
CA ILE A 133 -4.80 0.39 12.24
C ILE A 133 -3.34 -0.07 12.25
N GLN A 134 -3.06 -1.36 12.42
CA GLN A 134 -1.69 -1.89 12.37
C GLN A 134 -0.99 -1.57 11.04
N LEU A 135 -1.72 -1.67 9.93
CA LEU A 135 -1.17 -1.31 8.61
C LEU A 135 -0.98 0.21 8.46
N LEU A 136 -1.87 1.03 9.03
CA LEU A 136 -1.69 2.48 9.06
C LEU A 136 -0.45 2.88 9.89
N GLU A 137 -0.19 2.23 11.01
CA GLU A 137 1.02 2.45 11.80
C GLU A 137 2.29 2.10 11.00
N ARG A 138 2.25 1.02 10.20
CA ARG A 138 3.35 0.70 9.28
C ARG A 138 3.54 1.82 8.24
N ILE A 139 2.46 2.32 7.64
CA ILE A 139 2.52 3.45 6.71
C ILE A 139 3.11 4.69 7.42
N SER A 140 2.71 4.95 8.65
CA SER A 140 3.23 6.09 9.43
C SER A 140 4.75 6.03 9.58
N LYS A 141 5.32 4.85 9.88
CA LYS A 141 6.78 4.64 9.98
C LYS A 141 7.52 4.89 8.66
N LEU A 142 6.88 4.62 7.53
CA LEU A 142 7.44 4.83 6.19
C LEU A 142 7.25 6.26 5.68
N SER A 143 6.48 7.09 6.37
CA SER A 143 5.97 8.38 5.90
C SER A 143 6.76 9.56 6.46
N LYS A 144 6.77 10.67 5.69
CA LYS A 144 7.25 11.97 6.16
C LYS A 144 6.27 12.58 7.16
N GLU A 145 6.72 13.55 7.94
CA GLU A 145 5.92 14.19 9.01
C GLU A 145 4.56 14.73 8.53
N SER A 146 4.53 15.38 7.37
CA SER A 146 3.28 15.91 6.80
C SER A 146 2.24 14.82 6.48
N GLU A 147 2.69 13.63 6.13
CA GLU A 147 1.83 12.48 5.83
C GLU A 147 1.40 11.77 7.12
N ARG A 148 2.27 11.71 8.15
CA ARG A 148 1.97 11.10 9.46
C ARG A 148 0.74 11.71 10.11
N LYS A 149 0.55 13.04 10.01
CA LYS A 149 -0.64 13.72 10.54
C LYS A 149 -1.93 13.20 9.90
N LYS A 150 -1.92 12.97 8.58
CA LYS A 150 -3.07 12.41 7.86
C LYS A 150 -3.33 10.96 8.28
N VAL A 151 -2.28 10.17 8.46
CA VAL A 151 -2.39 8.78 8.93
C VAL A 151 -2.94 8.74 10.35
N ALA A 152 -2.48 9.61 11.25
CA ALA A 152 -2.99 9.71 12.62
C ALA A 152 -4.50 10.01 12.66
N LEU A 153 -4.98 10.90 11.78
CA LEU A 153 -6.42 11.18 11.66
C LEU A 153 -7.21 9.95 11.18
N GLN A 154 -6.65 9.18 10.25
CA GLN A 154 -7.28 7.92 9.79
C GLN A 154 -7.35 6.89 10.92
N ILE A 155 -6.29 6.74 11.70
CA ILE A 155 -6.27 5.88 12.90
C ILE A 155 -7.36 6.32 13.88
N GLN A 156 -7.42 7.62 14.21
CA GLN A 156 -8.45 8.14 15.12
C GLN A 156 -9.86 7.83 14.63
N THR A 157 -10.12 7.97 13.33
CA THR A 157 -11.42 7.62 12.74
C THR A 157 -11.75 6.14 12.93
N MET A 158 -10.78 5.25 12.79
CA MET A 158 -10.99 3.81 13.00
C MET A 158 -11.22 3.47 14.49
N VAL A 159 -10.46 4.09 15.38
CA VAL A 159 -10.69 3.96 16.84
C VAL A 159 -12.11 4.40 17.22
N ASN A 160 -12.61 5.49 16.63
CA ASN A 160 -13.99 5.93 16.82
C ASN A 160 -14.99 4.85 16.36
N ASN A 161 -14.76 4.23 15.20
CA ASN A 161 -15.62 3.16 14.70
C ASN A 161 -15.60 1.91 15.60
N ILE A 162 -14.44 1.54 16.13
CA ILE A 162 -14.31 0.46 17.11
C ILE A 162 -15.12 0.80 18.37
N PHE A 163 -14.97 2.02 18.88
CA PHE A 163 -15.70 2.44 20.09
C PHE A 163 -17.22 2.44 19.86
N GLU A 164 -17.71 2.83 18.68
CA GLU A 164 -19.14 2.72 18.34
C GLU A 164 -19.62 1.26 18.32
N GLN A 165 -18.77 0.30 17.92
CA GLN A 165 -19.09 -1.13 18.01
C GLN A 165 -19.17 -1.58 19.47
N VAL A 166 -18.19 -1.21 20.30
CA VAL A 166 -18.17 -1.48 21.74
C VAL A 166 -19.40 -0.90 22.45
N LYS A 167 -19.84 0.31 22.10
CA LYS A 167 -21.08 0.88 22.64
C LYS A 167 -22.33 0.10 22.27
N ARG A 168 -22.37 -0.45 21.06
CA ARG A 168 -23.51 -1.27 20.59
C ARG A 168 -23.61 -2.62 21.28
N SER A 169 -22.47 -3.28 21.53
CA SER A 169 -22.43 -4.53 22.29
C SER A 169 -22.79 -4.30 23.76
N ASN A 170 -22.40 -3.15 24.29
CA ASN A 170 -22.55 -2.72 25.70
C ASN A 170 -22.08 -3.80 26.71
N SER A 171 -21.12 -4.60 26.31
CA SER A 171 -20.52 -5.67 27.11
C SER A 171 -19.41 -5.12 28.01
N LEU A 172 -19.35 -5.61 29.25
CA LEU A 172 -18.22 -5.29 30.16
C LEU A 172 -16.88 -5.65 29.54
N GLU A 173 -16.79 -6.86 29.00
CA GLU A 173 -15.58 -7.39 28.37
C GLU A 173 -15.11 -6.51 27.21
N ASP A 174 -16.01 -6.09 26.33
CA ASP A 174 -15.64 -5.27 25.16
C ASP A 174 -15.11 -3.87 25.59
N TYR A 175 -15.68 -3.28 26.66
CA TYR A 175 -15.14 -2.04 27.20
C TYR A 175 -13.77 -2.25 27.84
N GLU A 176 -13.54 -3.35 28.56
CA GLU A 176 -12.24 -3.69 29.16
C GLU A 176 -11.18 -3.94 28.08
N VAL A 177 -11.50 -4.71 27.03
CA VAL A 177 -10.65 -4.94 25.85
C VAL A 177 -10.32 -3.62 25.14
N PHE A 178 -11.32 -2.76 24.96
CA PHE A 178 -11.09 -1.44 24.34
C PHE A 178 -10.10 -0.60 25.17
N LEU A 179 -10.27 -0.53 26.50
CA LEU A 179 -9.37 0.23 27.37
C LEU A 179 -7.95 -0.35 27.40
N ALA A 180 -7.82 -1.68 27.37
CA ALA A 180 -6.51 -2.31 27.31
C ALA A 180 -5.74 -1.93 26.05
N ARG A 181 -6.45 -1.81 24.92
CA ARG A 181 -5.85 -1.48 23.61
C ARG A 181 -5.69 0.02 23.39
N TYR A 182 -6.64 0.83 23.84
CA TYR A 182 -6.70 2.27 23.60
C TYR A 182 -6.84 3.06 24.93
N PRO A 183 -5.88 2.95 25.86
CA PRO A 183 -6.03 3.50 27.21
C PRO A 183 -6.11 5.04 27.24
N ASN A 184 -5.60 5.71 26.21
CA ASN A 184 -5.50 7.16 26.09
C ASN A 184 -6.28 7.72 24.89
N SER A 185 -7.32 7.01 24.42
CA SER A 185 -8.17 7.53 23.35
C SER A 185 -8.99 8.72 23.84
N PRO A 186 -8.85 9.91 23.23
CA PRO A 186 -9.52 11.13 23.71
C PRO A 186 -11.04 10.95 23.77
N GLY A 187 -11.61 11.18 24.95
CA GLY A 187 -13.05 11.07 25.21
C GLY A 187 -13.58 9.64 25.34
N HIS A 188 -13.07 8.69 24.56
CA HIS A 188 -13.57 7.30 24.56
C HIS A 188 -13.11 6.50 25.78
N SER A 189 -11.84 6.67 26.20
CA SER A 189 -11.31 5.95 27.36
C SER A 189 -12.05 6.33 28.66
N ASP A 190 -12.37 7.60 28.84
CA ASP A 190 -13.13 8.08 30.01
C ASP A 190 -14.59 7.60 29.97
N GLU A 191 -15.20 7.61 28.81
CA GLU A 191 -16.55 7.05 28.64
C GLU A 191 -16.57 5.55 28.92
N ALA A 192 -15.60 4.78 28.40
CA ALA A 192 -15.48 3.37 28.66
C ALA A 192 -15.34 3.07 30.16
N ARG A 193 -14.48 3.81 30.89
CA ARG A 193 -14.33 3.65 32.36
C ARG A 193 -15.67 3.88 33.07
N ARG A 194 -16.37 4.97 32.77
CA ARG A 194 -17.71 5.25 33.36
C ARG A 194 -18.74 4.14 33.02
N ARG A 195 -18.67 3.56 31.83
CA ARG A 195 -19.57 2.48 31.43
C ARG A 195 -19.27 1.19 32.20
N ILE A 196 -18.00 0.83 32.35
CA ILE A 196 -17.55 -0.30 33.16
C ILE A 196 -18.06 -0.19 34.60
N GLU A 197 -17.83 0.96 35.24
CA GLU A 197 -18.29 1.19 36.61
C GLU A 197 -19.83 1.04 36.73
N ARG A 198 -20.58 1.59 35.79
CA ARG A 198 -22.03 1.48 35.77
C ARG A 198 -22.49 0.02 35.60
N ILE A 199 -21.88 -0.74 34.69
CA ILE A 199 -22.22 -2.16 34.47
C ILE A 199 -21.89 -2.98 35.72
N LYS A 200 -20.73 -2.76 36.34
CA LYS A 200 -20.33 -3.43 37.59
C LYS A 200 -21.30 -3.14 38.73
N PHE A 201 -21.69 -1.87 38.89
CA PHE A 201 -22.68 -1.48 39.89
C PHE A 201 -24.05 -2.14 39.67
N GLN A 202 -24.54 -2.16 38.43
CA GLN A 202 -25.81 -2.82 38.08
C GLN A 202 -25.79 -4.33 38.39
N LYS A 203 -24.70 -5.02 38.06
CA LYS A 203 -24.53 -6.44 38.35
C LYS A 203 -24.48 -6.71 39.89
N SER A 204 -23.79 -5.86 40.64
CA SER A 204 -23.74 -5.98 42.10
C SER A 204 -25.12 -5.86 42.76
N LEU A 205 -26.01 -5.00 42.22
CA LEU A 205 -27.41 -4.89 42.71
C LEU A 205 -28.25 -6.16 42.42
N LEU A 206 -27.90 -6.89 41.35
CA LEU A 206 -28.58 -8.13 40.97
C LEU A 206 -28.01 -9.39 41.70
N GLY A 207 -27.02 -9.21 42.57
CA GLY A 207 -26.39 -10.33 43.31
C GLY A 207 -25.49 -11.20 42.44
N GLU A 208 -25.14 -10.79 41.23
CA GLU A 208 -24.21 -11.51 40.38
C GLU A 208 -22.78 -11.32 40.89
N LYS A 209 -22.12 -12.45 41.25
CA LYS A 209 -20.69 -12.43 41.62
C LYS A 209 -19.84 -12.22 40.36
N PHE A 210 -18.86 -11.33 40.45
CA PHE A 210 -17.85 -11.18 39.42
C PHE A 210 -16.90 -12.40 39.44
N PRO A 211 -16.47 -12.90 38.29
CA PRO A 211 -15.42 -13.90 38.21
C PRO A 211 -14.07 -13.33 38.68
#